data_cf1da310b7d2945af521c446b77f7c32
#
_entry.id   cf1da310b7d2945af521c446b77f7c32
#
_cell.length_a   1.000
_cell.length_b   1.000
_cell.length_c   1.000
_cell.angle_alpha   90.00
_cell.angle_beta   90.00
_cell.angle_gamma   90.00
#
_symmetry.space_group_name_H-M   'P 1'
#
loop_
_entity.id
_entity.type
_entity.pdbx_description
1 polymer ?
#
loop_
_entity_poly.entity_id
_entity_poly.type
_entity_poly.pdbx_seq_one_letter_code
_entity_poly.pdbx_strand_id
1 'polypeptide(L)'
;MFKKVLFILSLCPSFAVAQSYVVYDFTHNRVLESHAPDSVQPIASVTKLMTANVFLENNTNPNCTIAITSDDRDYIKGTSTKLPMNVPMACRELLKAMLVHSDNYAAHALSRAAGMSRIQFINKMNEKARQLGMYSTRFHDSSGLSSSNISSPMDLVKLAKHSLNKPEIRQLSNISATNIQAGRHSVLMKNTNKLVRDEIFDAVVNKTGYIRESGYNLVFINKHPCKSSTIGVISLNNSSSAYRSSFTKNKLEKYGCTALNGRTIHDVEGEAQYEDGYDEEGLNDLIKKVSG
;
A
#
# COMPACT_ATOMS: atom_id res chain seq x y z
N MET A 1 53.71 29.71 11.90
CA MET A 1 53.46 28.26 11.90
C MET A 1 51.95 28.03 11.88
N PHE A 2 51.33 27.88 10.68
CA PHE A 2 49.90 27.64 10.55
C PHE A 2 49.63 26.14 10.53
N LYS A 3 48.92 25.60 11.53
CA LYS A 3 48.45 24.23 11.55
C LYS A 3 47.27 24.11 10.60
N LYS A 4 47.43 23.37 9.48
CA LYS A 4 46.33 22.97 8.62
C LYS A 4 45.48 21.91 9.36
N VAL A 5 44.27 22.24 9.70
CA VAL A 5 43.26 21.28 10.21
C VAL A 5 42.66 20.59 8.97
N LEU A 6 42.92 19.31 8.82
CA LEU A 6 42.35 18.48 7.77
C LEU A 6 40.97 18.03 8.22
N PHE A 7 39.91 18.60 7.63
CA PHE A 7 38.54 18.11 7.83
C PHE A 7 38.36 16.84 6.99
N ILE A 8 38.35 15.68 7.66
CA ILE A 8 37.94 14.41 7.03
C ILE A 8 36.42 14.38 6.99
N LEU A 9 35.83 14.69 5.82
CA LEU A 9 34.43 14.43 5.55
C LEU A 9 34.24 12.90 5.53
N SER A 10 33.65 12.35 6.60
CA SER A 10 33.19 10.97 6.64
C SER A 10 31.99 10.84 5.70
N LEU A 11 32.22 10.36 4.46
CA LEU A 11 31.14 9.88 3.61
C LEU A 11 30.58 8.60 4.26
N CYS A 12 29.49 8.74 5.01
CA CYS A 12 28.66 7.57 5.32
C CYS A 12 28.12 7.04 3.98
N PRO A 13 28.43 5.79 3.58
CA PRO A 13 27.81 5.22 2.41
C PRO A 13 26.32 5.09 2.67
N SER A 14 25.50 5.82 1.92
CA SER A 14 24.06 5.56 1.85
C SER A 14 23.91 4.18 1.24
N PHE A 15 23.72 3.16 2.07
CA PHE A 15 23.35 1.84 1.57
C PHE A 15 22.01 1.98 0.86
N ALA A 16 22.03 1.96 -0.46
CA ALA A 16 20.82 1.81 -1.26
C ALA A 16 20.19 0.48 -0.86
N VAL A 17 19.03 0.53 -0.22
CA VAL A 17 18.30 -0.69 0.17
C VAL A 17 17.88 -1.38 -1.12
N ALA A 18 18.33 -2.63 -1.32
CA ALA A 18 17.97 -3.42 -2.49
C ALA A 18 16.52 -3.92 -2.42
N GLN A 19 15.95 -4.30 -3.58
CA GLN A 19 14.68 -4.99 -3.64
C GLN A 19 14.70 -6.20 -2.69
N SER A 20 13.61 -6.40 -1.95
CA SER A 20 13.39 -7.60 -1.15
C SER A 20 12.03 -8.20 -1.45
N TYR A 21 11.90 -9.53 -1.40
CA TYR A 21 10.63 -10.17 -1.72
C TYR A 21 10.46 -11.57 -1.12
N VAL A 22 9.20 -12.01 -1.08
CA VAL A 22 8.78 -13.39 -0.78
C VAL A 22 7.69 -13.78 -1.77
N VAL A 23 7.84 -14.95 -2.39
CA VAL A 23 6.78 -15.69 -3.04
C VAL A 23 6.33 -16.79 -2.09
N TYR A 24 5.05 -16.78 -1.73
CA TYR A 24 4.51 -17.60 -0.65
C TYR A 24 3.32 -18.43 -1.10
N ASP A 25 3.32 -19.70 -0.73
CA ASP A 25 2.18 -20.62 -0.87
C ASP A 25 1.33 -20.57 0.40
N PHE A 26 0.21 -19.84 0.33
CA PHE A 26 -0.72 -19.68 1.45
C PHE A 26 -1.52 -20.94 1.76
N THR A 27 -1.66 -21.85 0.82
CA THR A 27 -2.33 -23.15 1.03
C THR A 27 -1.49 -24.07 1.90
N HIS A 28 -0.19 -24.18 1.59
CA HIS A 28 0.73 -25.09 2.27
C HIS A 28 1.61 -24.39 3.31
N ASN A 29 1.43 -23.07 3.53
CA ASN A 29 2.17 -22.26 4.49
C ASN A 29 3.69 -22.35 4.35
N ARG A 30 4.21 -22.19 3.11
CA ARG A 30 5.64 -22.29 2.83
C ARG A 30 6.14 -21.20 1.90
N VAL A 31 7.39 -20.81 2.09
CA VAL A 31 8.11 -19.96 1.15
C VAL A 31 8.48 -20.79 -0.08
N LEU A 32 8.14 -20.27 -1.27
CA LEU A 32 8.53 -20.87 -2.55
C LEU A 32 9.82 -20.26 -3.08
N GLU A 33 9.97 -18.96 -2.89
CA GLU A 33 11.14 -18.20 -3.31
C GLU A 33 11.24 -16.93 -2.46
N SER A 34 12.45 -16.49 -2.16
CA SER A 34 12.65 -15.22 -1.45
C SER A 34 14.01 -14.60 -1.76
N HIS A 35 14.09 -13.29 -1.55
CA HIS A 35 15.33 -12.54 -1.51
C HIS A 35 15.24 -11.52 -0.37
N ALA A 36 16.22 -11.54 0.53
CA ALA A 36 16.25 -10.70 1.73
C ALA A 36 14.89 -10.60 2.46
N PRO A 37 14.23 -11.75 2.81
CA PRO A 37 12.85 -11.79 3.29
C PRO A 37 12.63 -11.05 4.61
N ASP A 38 13.67 -10.88 5.41
CA ASP A 38 13.65 -10.21 6.71
C ASP A 38 14.21 -8.78 6.67
N SER A 39 14.56 -8.27 5.48
CA SER A 39 15.05 -6.90 5.31
C SER A 39 13.96 -5.89 5.68
N VAL A 40 14.25 -5.05 6.69
CA VAL A 40 13.33 -4.03 7.19
C VAL A 40 13.42 -2.78 6.32
N GLN A 41 12.29 -2.37 5.77
CA GLN A 41 12.20 -1.25 4.83
C GLN A 41 10.92 -0.44 5.06
N PRO A 42 10.87 0.84 4.64
CA PRO A 42 9.63 1.59 4.58
C PRO A 42 8.63 0.92 3.64
N ILE A 43 7.37 0.81 4.05
CA ILE A 43 6.34 0.06 3.31
C ILE A 43 5.29 0.93 2.65
N ALA A 44 5.36 2.24 2.88
CA ALA A 44 4.40 3.20 2.34
C ALA A 44 2.94 2.74 2.55
N SER A 45 2.08 2.94 1.57
CA SER A 45 0.64 2.64 1.67
C SER A 45 0.27 1.15 1.83
N VAL A 46 1.25 0.21 1.84
CA VAL A 46 0.98 -1.17 2.31
C VAL A 46 0.48 -1.15 3.76
N THR A 47 0.87 -0.14 4.55
CA THR A 47 0.34 0.20 5.88
C THR A 47 -1.19 0.13 5.94
N LYS A 48 -1.90 0.53 4.88
CA LYS A 48 -3.37 0.56 4.83
C LYS A 48 -4.03 -0.81 4.95
N LEU A 49 -3.30 -1.91 4.73
CA LEU A 49 -3.80 -3.24 5.07
C LEU A 49 -3.95 -3.41 6.59
N MET A 50 -2.98 -2.94 7.37
CA MET A 50 -3.08 -2.95 8.83
C MET A 50 -4.18 -2.00 9.31
N THR A 51 -4.29 -0.82 8.70
CA THR A 51 -5.37 0.14 9.00
C THR A 51 -6.75 -0.47 8.76
N ALA A 52 -6.94 -1.17 7.64
CA ALA A 52 -8.19 -1.87 7.35
C ALA A 52 -8.50 -2.96 8.39
N ASN A 53 -7.52 -3.79 8.75
CA ASN A 53 -7.70 -4.85 9.75
C ASN A 53 -8.08 -4.27 11.12
N VAL A 54 -7.36 -3.27 11.60
CA VAL A 54 -7.62 -2.65 12.91
C VAL A 54 -8.97 -1.93 12.91
N PHE A 55 -9.31 -1.21 11.83
CA PHE A 55 -10.62 -0.58 11.70
C PHE A 55 -11.76 -1.61 11.77
N LEU A 56 -11.70 -2.65 10.96
CA LEU A 56 -12.74 -3.69 10.90
C LEU A 56 -12.90 -4.47 12.21
N GLU A 57 -11.84 -4.61 12.99
CA GLU A 57 -11.86 -5.30 14.27
C GLU A 57 -12.40 -4.44 15.44
N ASN A 58 -12.32 -3.12 15.31
CA ASN A 58 -12.70 -2.21 16.38
C ASN A 58 -13.98 -1.40 16.07
N ASN A 59 -14.40 -1.33 14.82
CA ASN A 59 -15.66 -0.70 14.46
C ASN A 59 -16.83 -1.64 14.69
N THR A 60 -17.60 -1.39 15.74
CA THR A 60 -18.80 -2.16 16.10
C THR A 60 -20.08 -1.60 15.49
N ASN A 61 -20.03 -0.44 14.83
CA ASN A 61 -21.18 0.20 14.23
C ASN A 61 -21.33 -0.19 12.75
N PRO A 62 -22.31 -1.03 12.37
CA PRO A 62 -22.53 -1.39 10.97
C PRO A 62 -22.97 -0.21 10.10
N ASN A 63 -23.58 0.82 10.71
CA ASN A 63 -24.01 2.05 10.06
C ASN A 63 -22.99 3.20 10.21
N CYS A 64 -21.72 2.85 10.40
CA CYS A 64 -20.66 3.83 10.56
C CYS A 64 -20.66 4.83 9.40
N THR A 65 -20.74 6.12 9.76
CA THR A 65 -20.57 7.25 8.84
C THR A 65 -19.61 8.26 9.44
N ILE A 66 -18.76 8.85 8.63
CA ILE A 66 -17.84 9.90 9.03
C ILE A 66 -17.53 10.83 7.85
N ALA A 67 -17.27 12.10 8.12
CA ALA A 67 -16.77 13.03 7.12
C ALA A 67 -15.25 13.13 7.18
N ILE A 68 -14.62 13.31 6.03
CA ILE A 68 -13.22 13.76 5.95
C ILE A 68 -13.19 15.23 6.38
N THR A 69 -12.29 15.56 7.31
CA THR A 69 -12.15 16.92 7.85
C THR A 69 -10.70 17.43 7.66
N SER A 70 -10.45 18.68 8.06
CA SER A 70 -9.09 19.24 8.10
C SER A 70 -8.10 18.39 8.88
N ASP A 71 -8.57 17.65 9.89
CA ASP A 71 -7.72 16.79 10.72
C ASP A 71 -7.17 15.58 9.97
N ASP A 72 -7.79 15.22 8.83
CA ASP A 72 -7.37 14.10 8.00
C ASP A 72 -6.38 14.50 6.91
N ARG A 73 -6.03 15.79 6.83
CA ARG A 73 -5.05 16.27 5.86
C ARG A 73 -3.69 15.60 6.04
N ASP A 74 -3.05 15.38 4.92
CA ASP A 74 -1.66 14.94 4.88
C ASP A 74 -0.72 16.14 5.05
N TYR A 75 -0.08 16.22 6.21
CA TYR A 75 0.95 17.22 6.51
C TYR A 75 2.38 16.67 6.34
N ILE A 76 2.54 15.40 5.88
CA ILE A 76 3.84 14.75 5.75
C ILE A 76 4.38 14.91 4.32
N LYS A 77 3.54 14.65 3.32
CA LYS A 77 3.90 14.69 1.89
C LYS A 77 3.04 15.67 1.07
N GLY A 78 2.03 16.29 1.70
CA GLY A 78 1.15 17.25 1.04
C GLY A 78 0.19 16.64 0.01
N THR A 79 -0.10 15.34 0.09
CA THR A 79 -1.04 14.69 -0.83
C THR A 79 -2.47 15.23 -0.64
N SER A 80 -3.27 15.16 -1.69
CA SER A 80 -4.68 15.56 -1.68
C SER A 80 -5.61 14.35 -1.80
N THR A 81 -6.91 14.59 -1.64
CA THR A 81 -7.96 13.61 -1.92
C THR A 81 -8.92 14.14 -2.99
N LYS A 82 -9.52 13.23 -3.75
CA LYS A 82 -10.64 13.55 -4.67
C LYS A 82 -12.00 13.57 -3.95
N LEU A 83 -12.04 13.08 -2.71
CA LEU A 83 -13.28 13.02 -1.93
C LEU A 83 -13.63 14.39 -1.36
N PRO A 84 -14.94 14.74 -1.29
CA PRO A 84 -15.37 16.01 -0.74
C PRO A 84 -15.09 16.08 0.76
N MET A 85 -14.63 17.25 1.20
CA MET A 85 -14.42 17.55 2.62
C MET A 85 -15.75 17.87 3.30
N ASN A 86 -15.87 17.52 4.57
CA ASN A 86 -17.03 17.81 5.45
C ASN A 86 -18.36 17.22 4.97
N VAL A 87 -18.32 16.20 4.09
CA VAL A 87 -19.48 15.46 3.64
C VAL A 87 -19.49 14.09 4.33
N PRO A 88 -20.55 13.74 5.09
CA PRO A 88 -20.66 12.40 5.69
C PRO A 88 -20.71 11.32 4.62
N MET A 89 -19.89 10.28 4.80
CA MET A 89 -19.79 9.11 3.95
C MET A 89 -19.87 7.86 4.81
N ALA A 90 -20.46 6.79 4.29
CA ALA A 90 -20.39 5.49 4.93
C ALA A 90 -18.91 5.06 5.08
N CYS A 91 -18.54 4.52 6.24
CA CYS A 91 -17.15 4.04 6.45
C CYS A 91 -16.74 2.98 5.43
N ARG A 92 -17.71 2.21 4.88
CA ARG A 92 -17.45 1.27 3.79
C ARG A 92 -16.99 1.96 2.50
N GLU A 93 -17.49 3.17 2.21
CA GLU A 93 -17.05 3.96 1.04
C GLU A 93 -15.61 4.46 1.25
N LEU A 94 -15.28 4.92 2.46
CA LEU A 94 -13.90 5.28 2.80
C LEU A 94 -12.96 4.08 2.76
N LEU A 95 -13.42 2.90 3.21
CA LEU A 95 -12.65 1.66 3.11
C LEU A 95 -12.37 1.27 1.65
N LYS A 96 -13.37 1.45 0.75
CA LYS A 96 -13.17 1.30 -0.71
C LYS A 96 -12.14 2.28 -1.24
N ALA A 97 -12.28 3.58 -0.95
CA ALA A 97 -11.34 4.61 -1.40
C ALA A 97 -9.91 4.31 -0.94
N MET A 98 -9.75 3.88 0.32
CA MET A 98 -8.47 3.52 0.91
C MET A 98 -7.84 2.27 0.27
N LEU A 99 -8.61 1.22 0.02
CA LEU A 99 -8.07 -0.04 -0.50
C LEU A 99 -7.89 -0.03 -2.02
N VAL A 100 -8.83 0.59 -2.76
CA VAL A 100 -8.78 0.64 -4.24
C VAL A 100 -7.81 1.71 -4.71
N HIS A 101 -8.02 2.96 -4.28
CA HIS A 101 -7.28 4.13 -4.77
C HIS A 101 -6.14 4.57 -3.85
N SER A 102 -5.98 3.89 -2.72
CA SER A 102 -4.94 4.24 -1.73
C SER A 102 -5.13 5.62 -1.08
N ASP A 103 -6.36 6.14 -1.00
CA ASP A 103 -6.65 7.46 -0.47
C ASP A 103 -6.15 7.62 0.97
N ASN A 104 -5.32 8.65 1.20
CA ASN A 104 -4.65 8.89 2.48
C ASN A 104 -5.61 9.52 3.50
N TYR A 105 -6.48 10.43 3.04
CA TYR A 105 -7.46 11.08 3.90
C TYR A 105 -8.51 10.08 4.40
N ALA A 106 -8.93 9.16 3.52
CA ALA A 106 -9.81 8.05 3.92
C ALA A 106 -9.16 7.16 5.01
N ALA A 107 -7.86 6.89 4.92
CA ALA A 107 -7.14 6.13 5.96
C ALA A 107 -7.12 6.87 7.31
N HIS A 108 -6.93 8.19 7.30
CA HIS A 108 -6.96 9.02 8.50
C HIS A 108 -8.38 9.10 9.09
N ALA A 109 -9.40 9.33 8.25
CA ALA A 109 -10.79 9.37 8.69
C ALA A 109 -11.24 8.04 9.31
N LEU A 110 -10.90 6.90 8.71
CA LEU A 110 -11.20 5.58 9.27
C LEU A 110 -10.52 5.34 10.61
N SER A 111 -9.31 5.85 10.84
CA SER A 111 -8.65 5.73 12.13
C SER A 111 -9.40 6.45 13.26
N ARG A 112 -10.09 7.57 12.96
CA ARG A 112 -10.97 8.29 13.89
C ARG A 112 -12.33 7.60 14.05
N ALA A 113 -12.86 7.03 12.97
CA ALA A 113 -14.16 6.34 12.95
C ALA A 113 -14.19 5.09 13.85
N ALA A 114 -13.03 4.54 14.21
CA ALA A 114 -12.91 3.42 15.14
C ALA A 114 -13.18 3.79 16.62
N GLY A 115 -13.60 5.02 16.91
CA GLY A 115 -13.87 5.49 18.27
C GLY A 115 -12.62 5.72 19.13
N MET A 116 -11.47 5.87 18.50
CA MET A 116 -10.16 6.07 19.13
C MET A 116 -9.52 7.38 18.70
N SER A 117 -8.64 7.93 19.55
CA SER A 117 -7.72 8.95 19.08
C SER A 117 -6.73 8.35 18.06
N ARG A 118 -6.12 9.20 17.23
CA ARG A 118 -5.10 8.77 16.26
C ARG A 118 -3.94 8.01 16.92
N ILE A 119 -3.50 8.47 18.09
CA ILE A 119 -2.43 7.80 18.85
C ILE A 119 -2.88 6.41 19.32
N GLN A 120 -4.09 6.29 19.85
CA GLN A 120 -4.64 5.01 20.29
C GLN A 120 -4.77 4.04 19.09
N PHE A 121 -5.20 4.53 17.93
CA PHE A 121 -5.32 3.71 16.73
C PHE A 121 -3.94 3.19 16.27
N ILE A 122 -2.91 4.05 16.22
CA ILE A 122 -1.54 3.64 15.87
C ILE A 122 -0.99 2.63 16.90
N ASN A 123 -1.27 2.83 18.18
CA ASN A 123 -0.90 1.86 19.22
C ASN A 123 -1.58 0.50 18.99
N LYS A 124 -2.86 0.50 18.57
CA LYS A 124 -3.57 -0.73 18.19
C LYS A 124 -2.97 -1.40 16.95
N MET A 125 -2.53 -0.65 15.94
CA MET A 125 -1.80 -1.19 14.80
C MET A 125 -0.51 -1.90 15.24
N ASN A 126 0.25 -1.29 16.13
CA ASN A 126 1.49 -1.87 16.66
C ASN A 126 1.24 -3.07 17.60
N GLU A 127 0.17 -3.02 18.39
CA GLU A 127 -0.30 -4.15 19.20
C GLU A 127 -0.67 -5.34 18.30
N LYS A 128 -1.47 -5.09 17.25
CA LYS A 128 -1.84 -6.09 16.25
C LYS A 128 -0.61 -6.70 15.55
N ALA A 129 0.37 -5.89 15.19
CA ALA A 129 1.62 -6.37 14.60
C ALA A 129 2.31 -7.38 15.53
N ARG A 130 2.43 -7.06 16.82
CA ARG A 130 3.01 -7.99 17.82
C ARG A 130 2.19 -9.27 17.96
N GLN A 131 0.85 -9.18 18.02
CA GLN A 131 -0.05 -10.34 18.09
C GLN A 131 0.11 -11.27 16.88
N LEU A 132 0.38 -10.72 15.70
CA LEU A 132 0.65 -11.49 14.48
C LEU A 132 2.09 -12.01 14.39
N GLY A 133 2.96 -11.71 15.36
CA GLY A 133 4.37 -12.06 15.32
C GLY A 133 5.19 -11.26 14.31
N MET A 134 4.74 -10.04 13.97
CA MET A 134 5.42 -9.13 13.05
C MET A 134 6.44 -8.28 13.81
N TYR A 135 7.51 -8.90 14.28
CA TYR A 135 8.48 -8.25 15.19
C TYR A 135 9.41 -7.25 14.50
N SER A 136 9.51 -7.31 13.16
CA SER A 136 10.27 -6.36 12.35
C SER A 136 9.39 -5.22 11.82
N THR A 137 8.17 -5.05 12.36
CA THR A 137 7.16 -4.10 11.86
C THR A 137 6.86 -3.02 12.88
N ARG A 138 6.77 -1.78 12.41
CA ARG A 138 6.35 -0.63 13.21
C ARG A 138 5.52 0.33 12.38
N PHE A 139 4.45 0.86 12.98
CA PHE A 139 3.56 1.87 12.40
C PHE A 139 3.66 3.19 13.15
N HIS A 140 3.68 4.30 12.41
CA HIS A 140 3.71 5.68 12.90
C HIS A 140 2.50 6.49 12.46
N ASP A 141 1.85 6.09 11.37
CA ASP A 141 0.60 6.66 10.89
C ASP A 141 -0.28 5.59 10.23
N SER A 142 -1.55 5.92 9.96
CA SER A 142 -2.53 5.01 9.37
C SER A 142 -2.51 4.96 7.84
N SER A 143 -1.77 5.86 7.19
CA SER A 143 -1.74 5.99 5.73
C SER A 143 -0.49 5.40 5.08
N GLY A 144 0.64 5.38 5.80
CA GLY A 144 1.93 4.95 5.29
C GLY A 144 2.74 6.08 4.65
N LEU A 145 2.41 7.34 4.93
CA LEU A 145 3.14 8.50 4.40
C LEU A 145 4.48 8.73 5.12
N SER A 146 4.55 8.39 6.40
CA SER A 146 5.81 8.40 7.14
C SER A 146 6.72 7.24 6.69
N SER A 147 7.97 7.52 6.37
CA SER A 147 9.00 6.51 6.12
C SER A 147 9.31 5.65 7.35
N SER A 148 8.83 6.03 8.53
CA SER A 148 8.92 5.24 9.76
C SER A 148 7.88 4.12 9.85
N ASN A 149 6.91 4.03 8.91
CA ASN A 149 6.13 2.81 8.73
C ASN A 149 7.01 1.77 8.03
N ILE A 150 7.57 0.86 8.81
CA ILE A 150 8.54 -0.13 8.36
C ILE A 150 8.04 -1.55 8.58
N SER A 151 8.47 -2.47 7.72
CA SER A 151 8.21 -3.90 7.85
C SER A 151 9.21 -4.70 7.01
N SER A 152 9.15 -6.01 7.09
CA SER A 152 9.87 -6.93 6.20
C SER A 152 8.89 -7.71 5.31
N PRO A 153 9.33 -8.25 4.16
CA PRO A 153 8.48 -9.10 3.32
C PRO A 153 7.86 -10.26 4.12
N MET A 154 8.61 -10.88 5.02
CA MET A 154 8.12 -12.01 5.82
C MET A 154 7.07 -11.60 6.85
N ASP A 155 7.19 -10.44 7.47
CA ASP A 155 6.15 -9.91 8.34
C ASP A 155 4.88 -9.54 7.55
N LEU A 156 5.04 -9.01 6.34
CA LEU A 156 3.91 -8.70 5.47
C LEU A 156 3.18 -9.97 4.97
N VAL A 157 3.84 -11.14 4.88
CA VAL A 157 3.16 -12.43 4.66
C VAL A 157 2.18 -12.70 5.80
N LYS A 158 2.57 -12.45 7.07
CA LYS A 158 1.70 -12.65 8.24
C LYS A 158 0.49 -11.71 8.21
N LEU A 159 0.71 -10.44 7.87
CA LEU A 159 -0.37 -9.47 7.68
C LEU A 159 -1.32 -9.87 6.55
N ALA A 160 -0.77 -10.27 5.40
CA ALA A 160 -1.54 -10.72 4.25
C ALA A 160 -2.39 -11.96 4.60
N LYS A 161 -1.82 -12.93 5.32
CA LYS A 161 -2.54 -14.11 5.82
C LYS A 161 -3.68 -13.73 6.76
N HIS A 162 -3.46 -12.78 7.67
CA HIS A 162 -4.51 -12.27 8.56
C HIS A 162 -5.62 -11.57 7.77
N SER A 163 -5.25 -10.79 6.75
CA SER A 163 -6.18 -10.07 5.87
C SER A 163 -7.07 -11.02 5.04
N LEU A 164 -6.61 -12.24 4.74
CA LEU A 164 -7.44 -13.27 4.08
C LEU A 164 -8.70 -13.63 4.87
N ASN A 165 -8.70 -13.45 6.19
CA ASN A 165 -9.85 -13.74 7.05
C ASN A 165 -10.86 -12.59 7.12
N LYS A 166 -10.64 -11.47 6.40
CA LYS A 166 -11.52 -10.31 6.35
C LYS A 166 -12.27 -10.25 5.01
N PRO A 167 -13.57 -10.60 4.97
CA PRO A 167 -14.36 -10.58 3.73
C PRO A 167 -14.31 -9.23 3.01
N GLU A 168 -14.36 -8.12 3.76
CA GLU A 168 -14.34 -6.77 3.21
C GLU A 168 -13.00 -6.49 2.49
N ILE A 169 -11.87 -6.89 3.06
CA ILE A 169 -10.56 -6.72 2.41
C ILE A 169 -10.51 -7.54 1.13
N ARG A 170 -10.96 -8.79 1.16
CA ARG A 170 -10.98 -9.67 -0.02
C ARG A 170 -11.86 -9.12 -1.14
N GLN A 171 -13.02 -8.58 -0.80
CA GLN A 171 -13.96 -8.00 -1.78
C GLN A 171 -13.42 -6.69 -2.35
N LEU A 172 -12.97 -5.77 -1.48
CA LEU A 172 -12.65 -4.41 -1.88
C LEU A 172 -11.29 -4.29 -2.55
N SER A 173 -10.29 -5.08 -2.16
CA SER A 173 -8.94 -4.96 -2.73
C SER A 173 -8.83 -5.42 -4.19
N ASN A 174 -9.80 -6.22 -4.68
CA ASN A 174 -9.83 -6.71 -6.07
C ASN A 174 -10.70 -5.85 -7.03
N ILE A 175 -11.24 -4.74 -6.58
CA ILE A 175 -12.05 -3.89 -7.45
C ILE A 175 -11.13 -3.14 -8.40
N SER A 176 -11.31 -3.31 -9.73
CA SER A 176 -10.52 -2.63 -10.77
C SER A 176 -10.81 -1.12 -10.80
N ALA A 177 -12.10 -0.75 -10.78
CA ALA A 177 -12.56 0.63 -10.67
C ALA A 177 -13.95 0.67 -10.02
N THR A 178 -14.23 1.73 -9.26
CA THR A 178 -15.51 1.90 -8.57
C THR A 178 -15.85 3.38 -8.36
N ASN A 179 -17.13 3.66 -8.27
CA ASN A 179 -17.61 4.95 -7.78
C ASN A 179 -17.70 4.94 -6.26
N ILE A 180 -17.12 5.94 -5.62
CA ILE A 180 -17.24 6.22 -4.20
C ILE A 180 -18.39 7.20 -3.98
N GLN A 181 -19.37 6.81 -3.19
CA GLN A 181 -20.52 7.66 -2.89
C GLN A 181 -20.21 8.57 -1.69
N ALA A 182 -20.33 9.87 -1.88
CA ALA A 182 -20.09 10.88 -0.86
C ALA A 182 -21.23 11.91 -0.85
N GLY A 183 -22.28 11.65 -0.10
CA GLY A 183 -23.52 12.41 -0.15
C GLY A 183 -24.14 12.38 -1.56
N ARG A 184 -24.23 13.54 -2.21
CA ARG A 184 -24.72 13.66 -3.60
C ARG A 184 -23.59 13.50 -4.64
N HIS A 185 -22.35 13.36 -4.20
CA HIS A 185 -21.18 13.24 -5.10
C HIS A 185 -20.88 11.76 -5.37
N SER A 186 -20.45 11.50 -6.58
CA SER A 186 -19.97 10.20 -7.03
C SER A 186 -18.58 10.38 -7.63
N VAL A 187 -17.56 9.77 -7.05
CA VAL A 187 -16.15 9.95 -7.44
C VAL A 187 -15.60 8.62 -7.96
N LEU A 188 -15.26 8.58 -9.25
CA LEU A 188 -14.64 7.41 -9.86
C LEU A 188 -13.19 7.25 -9.32
N MET A 189 -12.91 6.08 -8.78
CA MET A 189 -11.59 5.68 -8.31
C MET A 189 -11.16 4.36 -8.96
N LYS A 190 -9.91 4.31 -9.42
CA LYS A 190 -9.32 3.12 -10.05
C LYS A 190 -8.31 2.48 -9.11
N ASN A 191 -8.10 1.18 -9.23
CA ASN A 191 -7.11 0.46 -8.44
C ASN A 191 -5.70 0.93 -8.79
N THR A 192 -4.89 1.13 -7.76
CA THR A 192 -3.48 1.53 -7.91
C THR A 192 -2.58 0.38 -8.36
N ASN A 193 -3.04 -0.86 -8.29
CA ASN A 193 -2.33 -2.00 -8.85
C ASN A 193 -2.76 -2.25 -10.29
N LYS A 194 -1.83 -2.09 -11.22
CA LYS A 194 -2.05 -2.26 -12.65
C LYS A 194 -2.53 -3.69 -12.99
N LEU A 195 -2.04 -4.72 -12.29
CA LEU A 195 -2.46 -6.12 -12.51
C LEU A 195 -3.95 -6.34 -12.22
N VAL A 196 -4.52 -5.60 -11.26
CA VAL A 196 -5.96 -5.65 -10.92
C VAL A 196 -6.77 -4.67 -11.77
N ARG A 197 -6.26 -3.44 -11.92
CA ARG A 197 -6.95 -2.39 -12.69
C ARG A 197 -7.19 -2.80 -14.14
N ASP A 198 -6.19 -3.41 -14.77
CA ASP A 198 -6.21 -3.81 -16.17
C ASP A 198 -6.67 -5.29 -16.34
N GLU A 199 -7.22 -5.86 -15.26
CA GLU A 199 -7.82 -7.20 -15.23
C GLU A 199 -6.87 -8.30 -15.74
N ILE A 200 -5.56 -8.18 -15.42
CA ILE A 200 -4.55 -9.18 -15.78
C ILE A 200 -4.60 -10.36 -14.80
N PHE A 201 -4.73 -10.05 -13.49
CA PHE A 201 -4.94 -11.01 -12.42
C PHE A 201 -5.98 -10.51 -11.43
N ASP A 202 -6.81 -11.42 -10.91
CA ASP A 202 -7.64 -11.17 -9.75
C ASP A 202 -6.85 -11.33 -8.45
N ALA A 203 -7.04 -10.41 -7.52
CA ALA A 203 -6.45 -10.50 -6.19
C ALA A 203 -7.51 -10.87 -5.15
N VAL A 204 -7.14 -11.68 -4.16
CA VAL A 204 -7.92 -11.86 -2.93
C VAL A 204 -7.45 -10.91 -1.84
N VAL A 205 -6.17 -10.53 -1.83
CA VAL A 205 -5.61 -9.43 -1.04
C VAL A 205 -4.63 -8.66 -1.91
N ASN A 206 -4.79 -7.35 -2.01
CA ASN A 206 -3.95 -6.50 -2.82
C ASN A 206 -3.74 -5.14 -2.16
N LYS A 207 -2.50 -4.68 -2.10
CA LYS A 207 -2.19 -3.29 -1.76
C LYS A 207 -0.83 -2.90 -2.32
N THR A 208 -0.81 -1.79 -3.04
CA THR A 208 0.42 -1.11 -3.47
C THR A 208 0.87 -0.08 -2.45
N GLY A 209 2.15 0.29 -2.51
CA GLY A 209 2.70 1.39 -1.74
C GLY A 209 3.83 2.08 -2.50
N TYR A 210 3.92 3.40 -2.38
CA TYR A 210 5.02 4.19 -2.89
C TYR A 210 5.19 5.46 -2.06
N ILE A 211 6.40 5.71 -1.64
CA ILE A 211 6.97 7.00 -1.29
C ILE A 211 8.42 6.99 -1.80
N ARG A 212 9.03 8.15 -1.96
CA ARG A 212 10.39 8.24 -2.47
C ARG A 212 11.38 7.37 -1.68
N GLU A 213 11.23 7.30 -0.37
CA GLU A 213 12.10 6.57 0.56
C GLU A 213 11.90 5.05 0.53
N SER A 214 10.76 4.57 0.01
CA SER A 214 10.42 3.14 -0.02
C SER A 214 10.58 2.48 -1.38
N GLY A 215 10.63 3.27 -2.45
CA GLY A 215 10.39 2.72 -3.79
C GLY A 215 8.97 2.12 -3.91
N TYR A 216 8.75 1.28 -4.90
CA TYR A 216 7.43 0.70 -5.20
C TYR A 216 7.26 -0.63 -4.48
N ASN A 217 6.22 -0.72 -3.65
CA ASN A 217 5.91 -1.86 -2.79
C ASN A 217 4.61 -2.55 -3.22
N LEU A 218 4.50 -3.85 -2.94
CA LEU A 218 3.31 -4.62 -3.22
C LEU A 218 3.12 -5.75 -2.20
N VAL A 219 1.88 -5.93 -1.77
CA VAL A 219 1.33 -7.18 -1.27
C VAL A 219 0.27 -7.63 -2.25
N PHE A 220 0.40 -8.84 -2.78
CA PHE A 220 -0.54 -9.43 -3.74
C PHE A 220 -0.73 -10.90 -3.44
N ILE A 221 -1.97 -11.33 -3.22
CA ILE A 221 -2.33 -12.75 -3.17
C ILE A 221 -3.30 -13.02 -4.31
N ASN A 222 -2.96 -13.95 -5.20
CA ASN A 222 -3.80 -14.31 -6.33
C ASN A 222 -5.11 -14.95 -5.84
N LYS A 223 -6.23 -14.56 -6.45
CA LYS A 223 -7.57 -15.05 -6.08
C LYS A 223 -7.78 -16.50 -6.54
N HIS A 224 -7.32 -16.79 -7.74
CA HIS A 224 -7.46 -18.11 -8.34
C HIS A 224 -6.27 -18.98 -7.97
N PRO A 225 -6.50 -20.25 -7.59
CA PRO A 225 -5.41 -21.16 -7.32
C PRO A 225 -4.47 -21.29 -8.53
N CYS A 226 -3.17 -21.28 -8.27
CA CYS A 226 -2.15 -21.57 -9.24
C CYS A 226 -1.85 -23.06 -9.13
N LYS A 227 -2.31 -23.84 -10.11
CA LYS A 227 -2.44 -25.31 -9.95
C LYS A 227 -3.34 -25.64 -8.76
N SER A 228 -2.81 -26.08 -7.65
CA SER A 228 -3.60 -26.39 -6.42
C SER A 228 -3.31 -25.47 -5.26
N SER A 229 -2.58 -24.37 -5.47
CA SER A 229 -2.09 -23.51 -4.39
C SER A 229 -2.52 -22.05 -4.55
N THR A 230 -2.83 -21.39 -3.43
CA THR A 230 -3.01 -19.94 -3.37
C THR A 230 -1.64 -19.29 -3.23
N ILE A 231 -1.17 -18.66 -4.31
CA ILE A 231 0.16 -18.05 -4.37
C ILE A 231 0.05 -16.53 -4.17
N GLY A 232 0.96 -15.99 -3.37
CA GLY A 232 1.12 -14.54 -3.23
C GLY A 232 2.55 -14.09 -3.43
N VAL A 233 2.68 -12.84 -3.84
CA VAL A 233 3.95 -12.13 -4.02
C VAL A 233 3.94 -10.90 -3.14
N ILE A 234 4.90 -10.81 -2.25
CA ILE A 234 5.20 -9.62 -1.45
C ILE A 234 6.54 -9.08 -1.93
N SER A 235 6.58 -7.85 -2.41
CA SER A 235 7.82 -7.24 -2.89
C SER A 235 7.95 -5.80 -2.42
N LEU A 236 9.13 -5.44 -1.95
CA LEU A 236 9.46 -4.11 -1.44
C LEU A 236 10.61 -3.50 -2.25
N ASN A 237 10.59 -2.18 -2.36
CA ASN A 237 11.60 -1.38 -3.02
C ASN A 237 11.88 -1.81 -4.47
N ASN A 238 10.81 -2.02 -5.24
CA ASN A 238 10.95 -2.16 -6.70
C ASN A 238 11.33 -0.80 -7.30
N SER A 239 12.07 -0.82 -8.41
CA SER A 239 12.60 0.40 -9.06
C SER A 239 11.52 1.26 -9.73
N SER A 240 10.44 0.64 -10.20
CA SER A 240 9.32 1.34 -10.85
C SER A 240 8.00 0.60 -10.67
N SER A 241 6.88 1.27 -10.97
CA SER A 241 5.55 0.65 -11.00
C SER A 241 5.47 -0.45 -12.07
N ALA A 242 6.05 -0.21 -13.24
CA ALA A 242 6.12 -1.19 -14.33
C ALA A 242 6.92 -2.42 -13.92
N TYR A 243 8.12 -2.23 -13.37
CA TYR A 243 8.94 -3.34 -12.88
C TYR A 243 8.23 -4.14 -11.77
N ARG A 244 7.58 -3.48 -10.81
CA ARG A 244 6.78 -4.14 -9.78
C ARG A 244 5.70 -5.04 -10.39
N SER A 245 4.99 -4.56 -11.42
CA SER A 245 3.94 -5.32 -12.09
C SER A 245 4.49 -6.50 -12.90
N SER A 246 5.52 -6.29 -13.73
CA SER A 246 6.15 -7.35 -14.51
C SER A 246 6.82 -8.40 -13.63
N PHE A 247 7.53 -7.98 -12.57
CA PHE A 247 8.12 -8.88 -11.59
C PHE A 247 7.05 -9.78 -10.94
N THR A 248 5.95 -9.19 -10.46
CA THR A 248 4.86 -9.94 -9.83
C THR A 248 4.22 -10.92 -10.80
N LYS A 249 3.91 -10.48 -12.03
CA LYS A 249 3.39 -11.34 -13.10
C LYS A 249 4.31 -12.54 -13.35
N ASN A 250 5.60 -12.29 -13.59
CA ASN A 250 6.58 -13.35 -13.86
C ASN A 250 6.66 -14.37 -12.71
N LYS A 251 6.59 -13.90 -11.44
CA LYS A 251 6.57 -14.82 -10.29
C LYS A 251 5.30 -15.65 -10.24
N LEU A 252 4.14 -15.05 -10.47
CA LEU A 252 2.87 -15.78 -10.50
C LEU A 252 2.87 -16.85 -11.61
N GLU A 253 3.27 -16.49 -12.83
CA GLU A 253 3.34 -17.41 -13.97
C GLU A 253 4.34 -18.55 -13.75
N LYS A 254 5.51 -18.27 -13.16
CA LYS A 254 6.50 -19.28 -12.78
C LYS A 254 5.90 -20.40 -11.91
N TYR A 255 4.97 -20.04 -11.03
CA TYR A 255 4.30 -21.01 -10.15
C TYR A 255 2.94 -21.49 -10.68
N GLY A 256 2.68 -21.28 -11.98
CA GLY A 256 1.54 -21.86 -12.69
C GLY A 256 0.24 -21.10 -12.53
N CYS A 257 0.30 -19.81 -12.15
CA CYS A 257 -0.86 -18.93 -12.23
C CYS A 257 -1.05 -18.45 -13.68
N THR A 258 -2.30 -18.42 -14.14
CA THR A 258 -2.63 -17.97 -15.51
C THR A 258 -3.25 -16.58 -15.42
N ALA A 259 -2.81 -15.68 -16.30
CA ALA A 259 -3.44 -14.37 -16.45
C ALA A 259 -4.86 -14.52 -17.04
N LEU A 260 -5.79 -13.66 -16.60
CA LEU A 260 -7.21 -13.76 -16.95
C LEU A 260 -7.47 -13.58 -18.45
N ASN A 261 -6.74 -12.69 -19.12
CA ASN A 261 -7.03 -12.23 -20.48
C ASN A 261 -5.95 -12.57 -21.50
N GLY A 262 -5.03 -13.48 -21.20
CA GLY A 262 -3.92 -13.84 -22.10
C GLY A 262 -2.98 -12.66 -22.44
N ARG A 263 -3.07 -11.53 -21.77
CA ARG A 263 -2.25 -10.33 -22.03
C ARG A 263 -0.78 -10.60 -21.69
N THR A 264 0.10 -10.17 -22.57
CA THR A 264 1.55 -10.34 -22.43
C THR A 264 2.19 -9.20 -21.65
N ILE A 265 3.47 -9.38 -21.24
CA ILE A 265 4.27 -8.34 -20.56
C ILE A 265 4.35 -7.06 -21.41
N HIS A 266 4.43 -7.18 -22.74
CA HIS A 266 4.51 -6.05 -23.66
C HIS A 266 3.27 -5.15 -23.61
N ASP A 267 2.08 -5.73 -23.36
CA ASP A 267 0.83 -4.97 -23.21
C ASP A 267 0.81 -4.15 -21.91
N VAL A 268 1.64 -4.53 -20.91
CA VAL A 268 1.76 -3.83 -19.62
C VAL A 268 2.86 -2.77 -19.65
N GLU A 269 3.94 -2.99 -20.42
CA GLU A 269 5.09 -2.08 -20.52
C GLU A 269 4.84 -0.88 -21.44
N GLY A 270 4.07 -1.06 -22.51
CA GLY A 270 3.76 0.01 -23.49
C GLY A 270 2.96 1.19 -22.90
N GLU A 271 2.17 0.96 -21.86
CA GLU A 271 1.39 2.00 -21.20
C GLU A 271 2.13 2.66 -20.01
N ALA A 272 3.28 2.12 -19.58
CA ALA A 272 4.04 2.65 -18.45
C ALA A 272 4.67 4.02 -18.72
N GLN A 273 4.82 4.42 -19.97
CA GLN A 273 5.33 5.74 -20.36
C GLN A 273 4.33 6.89 -20.12
N TYR A 274 3.05 6.60 -19.85
CA TYR A 274 2.02 7.63 -19.68
C TYR A 274 1.51 7.81 -18.24
N GLU A 275 1.91 6.98 -17.27
CA GLU A 275 1.32 6.98 -15.93
C GLU A 275 2.27 7.29 -14.75
N ASP A 276 3.55 7.54 -14.98
CA ASP A 276 4.43 8.13 -13.95
C ASP A 276 4.12 9.62 -13.67
N GLY A 277 3.07 10.14 -14.29
CA GLY A 277 2.46 11.44 -14.03
C GLY A 277 1.67 11.50 -12.73
N TYR A 278 2.16 10.97 -11.60
CA TYR A 278 1.89 11.57 -10.32
C TYR A 278 2.73 12.86 -10.25
N ASP A 279 2.25 13.80 -11.04
CA ASP A 279 2.26 15.23 -10.85
C ASP A 279 3.61 15.84 -10.42
N GLU A 280 4.66 15.66 -11.24
CA GLU A 280 5.77 16.62 -11.23
C GLU A 280 5.31 18.02 -11.66
N GLU A 281 4.23 18.17 -12.43
CA GLU A 281 3.65 19.47 -12.78
C GLU A 281 3.07 20.19 -11.57
N GLY A 282 2.36 19.50 -10.67
CA GLY A 282 1.85 20.10 -9.43
C GLY A 282 2.97 20.53 -8.50
N LEU A 283 4.08 19.79 -8.45
CA LEU A 283 5.24 20.15 -7.63
C LEU A 283 5.98 21.36 -8.21
N ASN A 284 6.11 21.44 -9.53
CA ASN A 284 6.77 22.58 -10.21
C ASN A 284 5.93 23.87 -10.14
N ASP A 285 4.60 23.78 -10.16
CA ASP A 285 3.69 24.92 -9.96
C ASP A 285 3.72 25.44 -8.52
N LEU A 286 3.89 24.54 -7.53
CA LEU A 286 4.07 24.94 -6.13
C LEU A 286 5.39 25.64 -5.90
N ILE A 287 6.48 25.16 -6.52
CA ILE A 287 7.82 25.77 -6.41
C ILE A 287 7.83 27.16 -7.07
N LYS A 288 7.14 27.35 -8.20
CA LYS A 288 7.01 28.67 -8.83
C LYS A 288 6.17 29.66 -8.01
N LYS A 289 5.21 29.21 -7.24
CA LYS A 289 4.38 30.08 -6.37
C LYS A 289 5.04 30.48 -5.06
N VAL A 290 6.11 29.78 -4.64
CA VAL A 290 6.83 30.07 -3.38
C VAL A 290 8.14 30.85 -3.63
N SER A 291 8.58 30.95 -4.90
CA SER A 291 9.81 31.67 -5.32
C SER A 291 9.55 32.98 -6.09
N GLY A 292 8.31 33.49 -6.05
CA GLY A 292 7.93 34.79 -6.61
C GLY A 292 7.52 35.80 -5.54
#